data_bd799648c5c8b6afd6b0dc607f2e0e92
#
_entry.id   bd799648c5c8b6afd6b0dc607f2e0e92
#
_cell.length_a   1.000
_cell.length_b   1.000
_cell.length_c   1.000
_cell.angle_alpha   90.00
_cell.angle_beta   90.00
_cell.angle_gamma   90.00
#
_symmetry.space_group_name_H-M   'P 1'
#
loop_
_entity.id
_entity.type
_entity.pdbx_description
1 polymer ?
#
loop_
_entity_poly.entity_id
_entity_poly.type
_entity_poly.pdbx_seq_one_letter_code
_entity_poly.pdbx_strand_id
1 'polypeptide(L)'
;MRRLPSNRPAGATLFLACAMIAAAFLAGCGYHVAGRASALPSEWTTIAVPAFKNDTRRYRIEQRFTQAVIREFISRTKYRIIQDEAAADGVLHGEVLAIETSPVLFDATSGQVTTMLVTVHTKVLLVDKHTQQPAYQNADMVFRDEYQISSDVQSFFEEQDPALERMSRDFAARLVSNVIEKF
;
A
#
# COMPACT_ATOMS: atom_id res chain seq x y z
N MET A 1 72.43 30.00 -18.35
CA MET A 1 71.19 29.16 -18.25
C MET A 1 70.08 30.01 -17.68
N ARG A 2 69.16 30.50 -18.55
CA ARG A 2 68.02 31.31 -18.14
C ARG A 2 66.78 30.41 -18.02
N ARG A 3 66.19 30.29 -16.81
CA ARG A 3 64.91 29.59 -16.60
C ARG A 3 63.79 30.52 -17.02
N LEU A 4 62.95 30.07 -17.94
CA LEU A 4 61.69 30.74 -18.34
C LEU A 4 60.62 30.52 -17.27
N PRO A 5 59.85 31.55 -16.85
CA PRO A 5 58.72 31.37 -15.95
C PRO A 5 57.55 30.77 -16.73
N SER A 6 57.01 29.65 -16.26
CA SER A 6 55.79 29.06 -16.81
C SER A 6 54.58 29.87 -16.35
N ASN A 7 54.12 30.75 -17.23
CA ASN A 7 52.90 31.51 -17.02
C ASN A 7 51.69 30.61 -17.27
N ARG A 8 51.18 29.92 -16.25
CA ARG A 8 49.93 29.18 -16.33
C ARG A 8 48.78 30.17 -16.10
N PRO A 9 47.83 30.34 -17.04
CA PRO A 9 46.73 31.28 -16.87
C PRO A 9 45.82 30.80 -15.73
N ALA A 10 45.79 31.54 -14.61
CA ALA A 10 44.99 31.26 -13.45
C ALA A 10 43.45 31.12 -13.76
N GLY A 11 43.03 31.66 -14.90
CA GLY A 11 41.62 31.51 -15.37
C GLY A 11 41.26 30.11 -15.83
N ALA A 12 42.24 29.35 -16.40
CA ALA A 12 41.94 27.99 -16.88
C ALA A 12 41.74 26.99 -15.73
N THR A 13 42.48 27.18 -14.62
CA THR A 13 42.32 26.31 -13.43
C THR A 13 41.01 26.60 -12.68
N LEU A 14 40.57 27.87 -12.65
CA LEU A 14 39.31 28.23 -12.05
C LEU A 14 38.10 27.70 -12.86
N PHE A 15 38.19 27.75 -14.18
CA PHE A 15 37.15 27.18 -15.08
C PHE A 15 37.05 25.66 -14.92
N LEU A 16 38.18 24.95 -14.81
CA LEU A 16 38.18 23.51 -14.60
C LEU A 16 37.63 23.10 -13.26
N ALA A 17 37.88 23.88 -12.19
CA ALA A 17 37.33 23.63 -10.87
C ALA A 17 35.82 23.85 -10.83
N CYS A 18 35.30 24.92 -11.44
CA CYS A 18 33.86 25.15 -11.56
C CYS A 18 33.13 24.08 -12.39
N ALA A 19 33.78 23.59 -13.49
CA ALA A 19 33.18 22.53 -14.31
C ALA A 19 33.11 21.18 -13.54
N MET A 20 34.11 20.85 -12.71
CA MET A 20 34.10 19.65 -11.86
C MET A 20 33.04 19.75 -10.77
N ILE A 21 32.84 20.91 -10.15
CA ILE A 21 31.81 21.11 -9.14
C ILE A 21 30.43 20.99 -9.78
N ALA A 22 30.20 21.59 -10.95
CA ALA A 22 28.94 21.47 -11.70
C ALA A 22 28.65 20.03 -12.12
N ALA A 23 29.64 19.24 -12.53
CA ALA A 23 29.50 17.83 -12.86
C ALA A 23 29.16 16.96 -11.64
N ALA A 24 29.65 17.31 -10.44
CA ALA A 24 29.32 16.62 -9.18
C ALA A 24 27.86 16.84 -8.76
N PHE A 25 27.28 18.00 -9.06
CA PHE A 25 25.85 18.27 -8.78
C PHE A 25 24.89 17.57 -9.76
N LEU A 26 25.33 17.20 -10.96
CA LEU A 26 24.51 16.42 -11.91
C LEU A 26 24.48 14.92 -11.63
N ALA A 27 25.38 14.39 -10.83
CA ALA A 27 25.42 12.97 -10.44
C ALA A 27 24.48 12.62 -9.27
N GLY A 28 23.79 13.60 -8.68
CA GLY A 28 23.05 13.46 -7.41
C GLY A 28 21.59 13.07 -7.51
N CYS A 29 20.99 12.86 -8.69
CA CYS A 29 19.63 12.34 -8.81
C CYS A 29 19.65 10.82 -8.99
N GLY A 30 20.06 10.12 -7.92
CA GLY A 30 19.86 8.68 -7.82
C GLY A 30 18.39 8.34 -7.56
N TYR A 31 17.50 8.57 -8.54
CA TYR A 31 16.21 7.91 -8.56
C TYR A 31 16.47 6.43 -8.79
N HIS A 32 16.59 5.66 -7.72
CA HIS A 32 16.38 4.23 -7.81
C HIS A 32 14.93 4.03 -8.21
N VAL A 33 14.69 3.75 -9.48
CA VAL A 33 13.48 3.05 -9.90
C VAL A 33 13.51 1.75 -9.10
N ALA A 34 12.66 1.64 -8.08
CA ALA A 34 12.46 0.40 -7.35
C ALA A 34 12.26 -0.69 -8.40
N GLY A 35 13.26 -1.56 -8.51
CA GLY A 35 13.31 -2.50 -9.60
C GLY A 35 12.11 -3.42 -9.54
N ARG A 36 11.65 -3.87 -10.68
CA ARG A 36 10.61 -4.89 -10.92
C ARG A 36 10.96 -6.27 -10.31
N ALA A 37 11.66 -6.33 -9.19
CA ALA A 37 11.85 -7.54 -8.42
C ALA A 37 10.59 -7.73 -7.56
N SER A 38 9.56 -8.33 -8.15
CA SER A 38 8.45 -8.86 -7.36
C SER A 38 9.01 -9.82 -6.31
N ALA A 39 8.55 -9.68 -5.06
CA ALA A 39 8.85 -10.66 -3.99
C ALA A 39 8.28 -12.05 -4.32
N LEU A 40 7.33 -12.10 -5.26
CA LEU A 40 6.70 -13.33 -5.72
C LEU A 40 7.54 -14.03 -6.79
N PRO A 41 7.45 -15.36 -6.91
CA PRO A 41 8.15 -16.13 -7.92
C PRO A 41 7.92 -15.60 -9.34
N SER A 42 8.98 -15.53 -10.13
CA SER A 42 8.95 -14.94 -11.48
C SER A 42 8.10 -15.74 -12.47
N GLU A 43 7.91 -17.02 -12.22
CA GLU A 43 7.11 -17.96 -12.99
C GLU A 43 5.60 -17.80 -12.81
N TRP A 44 5.18 -17.10 -11.75
CA TRP A 44 3.76 -16.89 -11.53
C TRP A 44 3.14 -15.97 -12.57
N THR A 45 1.99 -16.39 -13.07
CA THR A 45 1.16 -15.65 -14.03
C THR A 45 -0.24 -15.37 -13.49
N THR A 46 -0.71 -16.19 -12.54
CA THR A 46 -2.06 -16.17 -12.01
C THR A 46 -2.09 -16.13 -10.48
N ILE A 47 -3.02 -15.34 -9.94
CA ILE A 47 -3.33 -15.32 -8.51
C ILE A 47 -4.84 -15.49 -8.36
N ALA A 48 -5.26 -16.47 -7.56
CA ALA A 48 -6.65 -16.57 -7.14
C ALA A 48 -6.90 -15.69 -5.91
N VAL A 49 -8.00 -14.96 -5.94
CA VAL A 49 -8.48 -14.16 -4.79
C VAL A 49 -9.93 -14.57 -4.52
N PRO A 50 -10.14 -15.65 -3.76
CA PRO A 50 -11.46 -16.03 -3.31
C PRO A 50 -12.08 -14.95 -2.40
N ALA A 51 -13.39 -15.03 -2.21
CA ALA A 51 -14.07 -14.12 -1.29
C ALA A 51 -13.43 -14.22 0.11
N PHE A 52 -13.13 -13.08 0.71
CA PHE A 52 -12.59 -13.03 2.05
C PHE A 52 -13.60 -13.59 3.05
N LYS A 53 -13.11 -14.19 4.12
CA LYS A 53 -13.93 -14.62 5.23
C LYS A 53 -14.32 -13.40 6.07
N ASN A 54 -15.54 -13.41 6.60
CA ASN A 54 -16.08 -12.35 7.46
C ASN A 54 -16.45 -12.93 8.82
N ASP A 55 -15.65 -12.65 9.82
CA ASP A 55 -15.90 -13.04 11.21
C ASP A 55 -16.63 -11.94 12.01
N THR A 56 -17.02 -10.86 11.30
CA THR A 56 -17.72 -9.73 11.90
C THR A 56 -19.25 -9.83 11.70
N ARG A 57 -19.97 -8.95 12.37
CA ARG A 57 -21.42 -8.80 12.15
C ARG A 57 -21.77 -7.83 11.01
N ARG A 58 -20.74 -7.21 10.38
CA ARG A 58 -20.99 -6.23 9.32
C ARG A 58 -21.28 -6.95 8.01
N TYR A 59 -22.49 -6.72 7.51
CA TYR A 59 -22.97 -7.34 6.29
C TYR A 59 -22.12 -6.96 5.07
N ARG A 60 -21.67 -7.96 4.31
CA ARG A 60 -20.91 -7.84 3.05
C ARG A 60 -19.59 -7.06 3.13
N ILE A 61 -19.00 -6.90 4.29
CA ILE A 61 -17.72 -6.22 4.42
C ILE A 61 -16.61 -6.97 3.66
N GLU A 62 -16.65 -8.28 3.69
CA GLU A 62 -15.73 -9.17 2.97
C GLU A 62 -15.73 -8.90 1.47
N GLN A 63 -16.88 -8.59 0.90
CA GLN A 63 -17.02 -8.30 -0.53
C GLN A 63 -16.30 -7.00 -0.90
N ARG A 64 -16.41 -5.94 -0.08
CA ARG A 64 -15.74 -4.67 -0.29
C ARG A 64 -14.22 -4.85 -0.30
N PHE A 65 -13.69 -5.55 0.70
CA PHE A 65 -12.25 -5.80 0.83
C PHE A 65 -11.74 -6.70 -0.31
N THR A 66 -12.44 -7.79 -0.63
CA THR A 66 -12.08 -8.67 -1.75
C THR A 66 -12.02 -7.91 -3.08
N GLN A 67 -13.07 -7.13 -3.38
CA GLN A 67 -13.12 -6.37 -4.63
C GLN A 67 -12.05 -5.28 -4.71
N ALA A 68 -11.75 -4.60 -3.59
CA ALA A 68 -10.68 -3.62 -3.54
C ALA A 68 -9.33 -4.27 -3.85
N VAL A 69 -9.03 -5.42 -3.25
CA VAL A 69 -7.80 -6.18 -3.49
C VAL A 69 -7.69 -6.64 -4.94
N ILE A 70 -8.77 -7.20 -5.51
CA ILE A 70 -8.80 -7.60 -6.92
C ILE A 70 -8.50 -6.42 -7.84
N ARG A 71 -9.17 -5.28 -7.64
CA ARG A 71 -8.94 -4.06 -8.44
C ARG A 71 -7.49 -3.58 -8.34
N GLU A 72 -6.93 -3.61 -7.14
CA GLU A 72 -5.56 -3.14 -6.91
C GLU A 72 -4.53 -4.06 -7.57
N PHE A 73 -4.68 -5.40 -7.47
CA PHE A 73 -3.82 -6.34 -8.20
C PHE A 73 -3.89 -6.13 -9.70
N ILE A 74 -5.08 -5.97 -10.28
CA ILE A 74 -5.27 -5.75 -11.71
C ILE A 74 -4.61 -4.44 -12.16
N SER A 75 -4.69 -3.38 -11.34
CA SER A 75 -4.16 -2.05 -11.70
C SER A 75 -2.65 -1.94 -11.56
N ARG A 76 -2.04 -2.64 -10.61
CA ARG A 76 -0.63 -2.47 -10.24
C ARG A 76 0.29 -3.62 -10.65
N THR A 77 -0.28 -4.75 -11.03
CA THR A 77 0.51 -5.95 -11.31
C THR A 77 0.23 -6.53 -12.69
N LYS A 78 1.11 -7.43 -13.13
CA LYS A 78 0.94 -8.18 -14.36
C LYS A 78 0.16 -9.49 -14.17
N TYR A 79 -0.16 -9.84 -12.93
CA TYR A 79 -0.82 -11.11 -12.62
C TYR A 79 -2.28 -11.10 -13.07
N ARG A 80 -2.70 -12.18 -13.69
CA ARG A 80 -4.12 -12.39 -14.02
C ARG A 80 -4.84 -12.87 -12.78
N ILE A 81 -5.86 -12.13 -12.35
CA ILE A 81 -6.67 -12.51 -11.21
C ILE A 81 -7.77 -13.47 -11.68
N ILE A 82 -7.87 -14.61 -11.01
CA ILE A 82 -8.84 -15.66 -11.29
C ILE A 82 -9.59 -16.04 -10.01
N GLN A 83 -10.70 -16.77 -10.14
CA GLN A 83 -11.47 -17.26 -8.98
C GLN A 83 -11.20 -18.74 -8.69
N ASP A 84 -10.71 -19.48 -9.69
CA ASP A 84 -10.39 -20.90 -9.54
C ASP A 84 -9.05 -21.08 -8.84
N GLU A 85 -9.10 -21.47 -7.57
CA GLU A 85 -7.91 -21.74 -6.76
C GLU A 85 -7.07 -22.92 -7.28
N ALA A 86 -7.70 -23.87 -7.98
CA ALA A 86 -6.99 -25.05 -8.49
C ALA A 86 -6.10 -24.70 -9.68
N ALA A 87 -6.50 -23.69 -10.47
CA ALA A 87 -5.79 -23.26 -11.66
C ALA A 87 -4.81 -22.10 -11.41
N ALA A 88 -4.66 -21.64 -10.16
CA ALA A 88 -3.81 -20.50 -9.79
C ALA A 88 -2.41 -20.95 -9.37
N ASP A 89 -1.41 -20.10 -9.65
CA ASP A 89 -0.04 -20.26 -9.14
C ASP A 89 0.04 -19.89 -7.65
N GLY A 90 -0.69 -18.85 -7.25
CA GLY A 90 -0.82 -18.43 -5.86
C GLY A 90 -2.28 -18.20 -5.46
N VAL A 91 -2.61 -18.41 -4.19
CA VAL A 91 -3.95 -18.18 -3.63
C VAL A 91 -3.87 -17.22 -2.47
N LEU A 92 -4.57 -16.08 -2.59
CA LEU A 92 -4.64 -15.06 -1.55
C LEU A 92 -5.91 -15.23 -0.72
N HIS A 93 -5.77 -15.75 0.47
CA HIS A 93 -6.85 -15.81 1.45
C HIS A 93 -6.82 -14.57 2.34
N GLY A 94 -7.99 -13.96 2.52
CA GLY A 94 -8.19 -12.84 3.45
C GLY A 94 -9.32 -13.15 4.43
N GLU A 95 -9.24 -12.53 5.61
CA GLU A 95 -10.22 -12.67 6.67
C GLU A 95 -10.39 -11.32 7.37
N VAL A 96 -11.62 -10.84 7.49
CA VAL A 96 -11.95 -9.66 8.30
C VAL A 96 -12.31 -10.16 9.70
N LEU A 97 -11.40 -9.93 10.65
CA LEU A 97 -11.47 -10.48 12.00
C LEU A 97 -12.40 -9.68 12.91
N ALA A 98 -12.25 -8.36 12.88
CA ALA A 98 -13.02 -7.45 13.73
C ALA A 98 -13.20 -6.08 13.09
N ILE A 99 -14.29 -5.42 13.43
CA ILE A 99 -14.55 -4.00 13.17
C ILE A 99 -15.00 -3.37 14.47
N GLU A 100 -14.21 -2.41 14.93
CA GLU A 100 -14.48 -1.66 16.15
C GLU A 100 -14.76 -0.21 15.81
N THR A 101 -15.65 0.41 16.57
CA THR A 101 -15.98 1.83 16.38
C THR A 101 -16.02 2.50 17.74
N SER A 102 -15.28 3.61 17.88
CA SER A 102 -15.17 4.38 19.12
C SER A 102 -15.27 5.88 18.87
N PRO A 103 -15.91 6.64 19.78
CA PRO A 103 -15.95 8.08 19.68
C PRO A 103 -14.59 8.69 19.99
N VAL A 104 -14.17 9.69 19.19
CA VAL A 104 -12.87 10.38 19.36
C VAL A 104 -13.00 11.88 19.52
N LEU A 105 -14.10 12.47 19.01
CA LEU A 105 -14.33 13.92 19.18
C LEU A 105 -15.76 14.20 19.62
N PHE A 106 -15.88 15.18 20.51
CA PHE A 106 -17.16 15.61 21.05
C PHE A 106 -17.33 17.13 20.84
N ASP A 107 -18.55 17.55 20.59
CA ASP A 107 -18.90 18.96 20.58
C ASP A 107 -18.80 19.55 22.00
N ALA A 108 -18.06 20.64 22.13
CA ALA A 108 -17.76 21.24 23.44
C ALA A 108 -19.00 21.84 24.13
N THR A 109 -20.04 22.16 23.38
CA THR A 109 -21.26 22.81 23.90
C THR A 109 -22.34 21.80 24.26
N SER A 110 -22.58 20.84 23.37
CA SER A 110 -23.66 19.86 23.54
C SER A 110 -23.18 18.54 24.17
N GLY A 111 -21.86 18.27 24.17
CA GLY A 111 -21.28 17.00 24.61
C GLY A 111 -21.59 15.82 23.68
N GLN A 112 -22.16 16.08 22.50
CA GLN A 112 -22.49 15.04 21.53
C GLN A 112 -21.22 14.61 20.77
N VAL A 113 -21.15 13.33 20.39
CA VAL A 113 -20.08 12.79 19.55
C VAL A 113 -20.18 13.42 18.16
N THR A 114 -19.08 13.95 17.65
CA THR A 114 -18.98 14.54 16.31
C THR A 114 -18.09 13.74 15.36
N THR A 115 -17.16 12.92 15.90
CA THR A 115 -16.28 12.10 15.10
C THR A 115 -16.12 10.72 15.72
N MET A 116 -16.20 9.70 14.89
CA MET A 116 -15.94 8.31 15.24
C MET A 116 -14.68 7.81 14.56
N LEU A 117 -13.93 7.00 15.29
CA LEU A 117 -12.84 6.19 14.75
C LEU A 117 -13.37 4.79 14.45
N VAL A 118 -13.16 4.30 13.25
CA VAL A 118 -13.36 2.90 12.89
C VAL A 118 -12.00 2.21 12.77
N THR A 119 -11.87 1.06 13.40
CA THR A 119 -10.70 0.19 13.32
C THR A 119 -11.12 -1.15 12.73
N VAL A 120 -10.39 -1.59 11.69
CA VAL A 120 -10.63 -2.89 11.04
C VAL A 120 -9.39 -3.74 11.20
N HIS A 121 -9.57 -4.95 11.69
CA HIS A 121 -8.55 -5.98 11.82
C HIS A 121 -8.73 -7.02 10.72
N THR A 122 -7.67 -7.30 9.99
CA THR A 122 -7.68 -8.27 8.88
C THR A 122 -6.50 -9.20 8.97
N LYS A 123 -6.70 -10.44 8.54
CA LYS A 123 -5.65 -11.43 8.36
C LYS A 123 -5.51 -11.78 6.91
N VAL A 124 -4.28 -11.92 6.43
CA VAL A 124 -3.99 -12.24 5.03
C VAL A 124 -2.93 -13.31 4.94
N LEU A 125 -3.15 -14.26 4.01
CA LEU A 125 -2.24 -15.34 3.70
C LEU A 125 -2.22 -15.57 2.18
N LEU A 126 -1.06 -15.40 1.55
CA LEU A 126 -0.81 -15.77 0.17
C LEU A 126 0.01 -17.06 0.14
N VAL A 127 -0.56 -18.11 -0.40
CA VAL A 127 0.06 -19.45 -0.49
C VAL A 127 0.53 -19.71 -1.91
N ASP A 128 1.77 -20.16 -2.04
CA ASP A 128 2.30 -20.74 -3.29
C ASP A 128 1.70 -22.13 -3.50
N LYS A 129 1.00 -22.33 -4.62
CA LYS A 129 0.36 -23.62 -4.94
C LYS A 129 1.34 -24.72 -5.32
N HIS A 130 2.53 -24.37 -5.80
CA HIS A 130 3.54 -25.34 -6.19
C HIS A 130 4.30 -25.89 -4.99
N THR A 131 4.66 -24.99 -4.04
CA THR A 131 5.45 -25.37 -2.86
C THR A 131 4.61 -25.60 -1.62
N GLN A 132 3.33 -25.17 -1.62
CA GLN A 132 2.42 -25.15 -0.46
C GLN A 132 2.96 -24.32 0.73
N GLN A 133 3.87 -23.38 0.45
CA GLN A 133 4.44 -22.52 1.47
C GLN A 133 3.82 -21.10 1.41
N PRO A 134 3.77 -20.38 2.52
CA PRO A 134 3.38 -18.98 2.51
C PRO A 134 4.37 -18.13 1.70
N ALA A 135 3.91 -17.50 0.63
CA ALA A 135 4.66 -16.47 -0.08
C ALA A 135 4.55 -15.10 0.63
N TYR A 136 3.42 -14.86 1.31
CA TYR A 136 3.20 -13.70 2.17
C TYR A 136 2.18 -14.05 3.26
N GLN A 137 2.41 -13.53 4.47
CA GLN A 137 1.42 -13.64 5.56
C GLN A 137 1.47 -12.41 6.46
N ASN A 138 0.30 -12.02 6.93
CA ASN A 138 0.13 -11.06 8.01
C ASN A 138 -1.07 -11.47 8.86
N ALA A 139 -0.83 -11.75 10.13
CA ALA A 139 -1.84 -12.28 11.04
C ALA A 139 -2.81 -11.19 11.55
N ASP A 140 -2.40 -9.91 11.54
CA ASP A 140 -3.23 -8.79 11.98
C ASP A 140 -2.77 -7.49 11.29
N MET A 141 -3.38 -7.20 10.14
CA MET A 141 -3.24 -5.90 9.47
C MET A 141 -4.34 -4.98 9.98
N VAL A 142 -3.94 -3.91 10.65
CA VAL A 142 -4.86 -2.96 11.28
C VAL A 142 -4.98 -1.70 10.44
N PHE A 143 -6.21 -1.30 10.16
CA PHE A 143 -6.56 -0.06 9.47
C PHE A 143 -7.47 0.78 10.34
N ARG A 144 -7.26 2.09 10.30
CA ARG A 144 -8.04 3.08 11.03
C ARG A 144 -8.42 4.22 10.10
N ASP A 145 -9.66 4.67 10.22
CA ASP A 145 -10.15 5.88 9.56
C ASP A 145 -11.16 6.59 10.46
N GLU A 146 -11.28 7.88 10.29
CA GLU A 146 -12.22 8.70 11.04
C GLU A 146 -13.37 9.13 10.11
N TYR A 147 -14.57 9.16 10.67
CA TYR A 147 -15.72 9.74 9.98
C TYR A 147 -16.51 10.62 10.92
N GLN A 148 -17.01 11.71 10.36
CA GLN A 148 -17.86 12.64 11.09
C GLN A 148 -19.28 12.09 11.16
N ILE A 149 -19.94 12.35 12.28
CA ILE A 149 -21.34 12.01 12.47
C ILE A 149 -22.14 13.29 12.33
N SER A 150 -23.12 13.30 11.44
CA SER A 150 -24.15 14.32 11.43
C SER A 150 -25.07 14.14 12.62
N SER A 151 -25.64 15.22 13.14
CA SER A 151 -26.68 15.19 14.19
C SER A 151 -27.98 14.55 13.72
N ASP A 152 -28.12 14.25 12.43
CA ASP A 152 -29.26 13.56 11.86
C ASP A 152 -29.06 12.04 11.93
N VAL A 153 -30.01 11.33 12.54
CA VAL A 153 -29.99 9.88 12.76
C VAL A 153 -29.91 9.08 11.44
N GLN A 154 -30.44 9.63 10.35
CA GLN A 154 -30.40 8.98 9.03
C GLN A 154 -28.98 8.98 8.44
N SER A 155 -28.26 10.09 8.55
CA SER A 155 -26.89 10.21 8.06
C SER A 155 -25.88 9.39 8.88
N PHE A 156 -26.18 9.04 10.12
CA PHE A 156 -25.27 8.23 10.96
C PHE A 156 -24.89 6.89 10.32
N PHE A 157 -25.84 6.21 9.69
CA PHE A 157 -25.59 4.92 9.03
C PHE A 157 -24.97 5.09 7.63
N GLU A 158 -25.22 6.22 6.98
CA GLU A 158 -24.72 6.50 5.64
C GLU A 158 -23.24 6.94 5.63
N GLU A 159 -22.77 7.63 6.67
CA GLU A 159 -21.40 8.16 6.75
C GLU A 159 -20.31 7.10 7.03
N GLN A 160 -20.69 6.01 7.69
CA GLN A 160 -19.76 4.90 7.95
C GLN A 160 -19.35 4.16 6.66
N ASP A 161 -20.24 4.07 5.68
CA ASP A 161 -20.00 3.33 4.44
C ASP A 161 -18.89 3.96 3.57
N PRO A 162 -18.81 5.28 3.37
CA PRO A 162 -17.69 5.93 2.72
C PRO A 162 -16.34 5.72 3.43
N ALA A 163 -16.32 5.71 4.78
CA ALA A 163 -15.11 5.42 5.54
C ALA A 163 -14.61 3.99 5.27
N LEU A 164 -15.51 3.00 5.34
CA LEU A 164 -15.17 1.62 5.02
C LEU A 164 -14.72 1.43 3.56
N GLU A 165 -15.26 2.19 2.62
CA GLU A 165 -14.82 2.16 1.23
C GLU A 165 -13.42 2.75 1.06
N ARG A 166 -13.06 3.86 1.74
CA ARG A 166 -11.69 4.39 1.77
C ARG A 166 -10.73 3.38 2.38
N MET A 167 -11.09 2.84 3.56
CA MET A 167 -10.28 1.83 4.25
C MET A 167 -10.03 0.58 3.42
N SER A 168 -11.03 0.10 2.67
CA SER A 168 -10.84 -1.06 1.79
C SER A 168 -9.84 -0.79 0.66
N ARG A 169 -9.82 0.43 0.11
CA ARG A 169 -8.82 0.84 -0.89
C ARG A 169 -7.42 0.95 -0.29
N ASP A 170 -7.30 1.60 0.87
CA ASP A 170 -6.01 1.75 1.55
C ASP A 170 -5.44 0.40 2.00
N PHE A 171 -6.31 -0.49 2.48
CA PHE A 171 -5.95 -1.88 2.76
C PHE A 171 -5.39 -2.56 1.51
N ALA A 172 -6.12 -2.50 0.39
CA ALA A 172 -5.72 -3.14 -0.85
C ALA A 172 -4.38 -2.59 -1.36
N ALA A 173 -4.21 -1.27 -1.33
CA ALA A 173 -2.97 -0.62 -1.76
C ALA A 173 -1.76 -1.07 -0.92
N ARG A 174 -1.89 -1.08 0.41
CA ARG A 174 -0.82 -1.55 1.32
C ARG A 174 -0.57 -3.04 1.17
N LEU A 175 -1.63 -3.85 1.09
CA LEU A 175 -1.50 -5.29 0.92
C LEU A 175 -0.74 -5.62 -0.37
N VAL A 176 -1.17 -5.06 -1.50
CA VAL A 176 -0.54 -5.34 -2.79
C VAL A 176 0.91 -4.85 -2.80
N SER A 177 1.20 -3.64 -2.25
CA SER A 177 2.59 -3.19 -2.09
C SER A 177 3.42 -4.17 -1.28
N ASN A 178 2.95 -4.60 -0.12
CA ASN A 178 3.69 -5.54 0.74
C ASN A 178 3.91 -6.90 0.08
N VAL A 179 2.98 -7.33 -0.77
CA VAL A 179 3.07 -8.61 -1.49
C VAL A 179 4.07 -8.56 -2.64
N ILE A 180 4.11 -7.43 -3.38
CA ILE A 180 4.95 -7.31 -4.59
C ILE A 180 6.33 -6.70 -4.32
N GLU A 181 6.50 -5.97 -3.22
CA GLU A 181 7.75 -5.30 -2.86
C GLU A 181 8.53 -6.17 -1.87
N LYS A 182 9.79 -6.45 -2.22
CA LYS A 182 10.71 -7.14 -1.33
C LYS A 182 11.42 -6.07 -0.50
N PHE A 183 11.06 -5.94 0.76
CA PHE A 183 11.82 -5.15 1.74
C PHE A 183 12.94 -5.96 2.35
#